data_b4afcc437e61bf110a75552abe419da5
#
_entry.id   b4afcc437e61bf110a75552abe419da5
#
_cell.length_a   1.000
_cell.length_b   1.000
_cell.length_c   1.000
_cell.angle_alpha   90.00
_cell.angle_beta   90.00
_cell.angle_gamma   90.00
#
_symmetry.space_group_name_H-M   'P 1'
#
loop_
_entity.id
_entity.type
_entity.pdbx_description
1 polymer ?
#
loop_
_entity_poly.entity_id
_entity_poly.type
_entity_poly.pdbx_seq_one_letter_code
_entity_poly.pdbx_strand_id
1 'polypeptide(L)'
;MTATGSAICGAAAVLGAEPVVKCEGHKTAIAVSTVVIFGTISMFLYPILYRAGMLDALGDTGVAIYTGSTLHEVAHVAGAGNAMDPTDTLGIAGTATITKMIRVMMLAPVLVVMGLVLSKKSGKTQGGKQEKRKITIPWFAFGFIGIICLNTLLQTALGVESVKEIPLNGAIEYLDTFMLTMAMTALGTDTSLDKFKQAGAKPFVLAGLLYIWLVGGGYLLTKYLVPVLM
;
A
#
# COMPACT_ATOMS: atom_id res chain seq x y z
N MET A 1 -7.66 11.65 -1.42
CA MET A 1 -6.25 11.37 -1.07
C MET A 1 -6.12 10.34 0.05
N THR A 2 -6.54 10.62 1.29
CA THR A 2 -6.45 9.67 2.42
C THR A 2 -7.08 8.30 2.11
N ALA A 3 -8.28 8.29 1.52
CA ALA A 3 -8.94 7.03 1.14
C ALA A 3 -8.15 6.23 0.09
N THR A 4 -7.53 6.89 -0.88
CA THR A 4 -6.67 6.23 -1.89
C THR A 4 -5.44 5.61 -1.23
N GLY A 5 -4.80 6.33 -0.29
CA GLY A 5 -3.69 5.81 0.49
C GLY A 5 -4.08 4.58 1.30
N SER A 6 -5.17 4.65 2.07
CA SER A 6 -5.66 3.53 2.88
C SER A 6 -6.08 2.33 2.04
N ALA A 7 -6.62 2.56 0.84
CA ALA A 7 -7.12 1.49 -0.02
C ALA A 7 -6.03 0.73 -0.78
N ILE A 8 -4.85 1.30 -1.03
CA ILE A 8 -3.85 0.69 -1.92
C ILE A 8 -2.52 0.44 -1.18
N CYS A 9 -1.59 1.40 -1.23
CA CYS A 9 -0.22 1.20 -0.72
C CYS A 9 0.31 2.37 0.11
N GLY A 10 -0.57 3.03 0.84
CA GLY A 10 -0.17 4.07 1.77
C GLY A 10 0.31 5.35 1.10
N ALA A 11 1.45 5.85 1.52
CA ALA A 11 2.04 7.09 1.04
C ALA A 11 2.26 7.10 -0.48
N ALA A 12 2.72 6.00 -1.07
CA ALA A 12 2.96 5.90 -2.51
C ALA A 12 1.66 6.12 -3.32
N ALA A 13 0.53 5.59 -2.86
CA ALA A 13 -0.76 5.80 -3.50
C ALA A 13 -1.27 7.24 -3.37
N VAL A 14 -1.01 7.89 -2.25
CA VAL A 14 -1.34 9.31 -2.04
C VAL A 14 -0.52 10.19 -3.00
N LEU A 15 0.79 9.99 -3.05
CA LEU A 15 1.70 10.73 -3.93
C LEU A 15 1.39 10.47 -5.41
N GLY A 16 1.13 9.21 -5.78
CA GLY A 16 0.74 8.86 -7.15
C GLY A 16 -0.62 9.47 -7.57
N ALA A 17 -1.53 9.67 -6.64
CA ALA A 17 -2.83 10.29 -6.90
C ALA A 17 -2.78 11.83 -6.94
N GLU A 18 -1.76 12.46 -6.36
CA GLU A 18 -1.62 13.93 -6.29
C GLU A 18 -1.73 14.60 -7.67
N PRO A 19 -0.93 14.21 -8.69
CA PRO A 19 -1.00 14.83 -10.01
C PRO A 19 -2.33 14.55 -10.73
N VAL A 20 -3.00 13.43 -10.43
CA VAL A 20 -4.28 13.05 -11.03
C VAL A 20 -5.42 13.89 -10.45
N VAL A 21 -5.43 14.07 -9.13
CA VAL A 21 -6.45 14.85 -8.41
C VAL A 21 -6.14 16.35 -8.48
N LYS A 22 -4.89 16.74 -8.79
CA LYS A 22 -4.38 18.13 -8.72
C LYS A 22 -4.61 18.72 -7.34
N CYS A 23 -4.19 18.00 -6.31
CA CYS A 23 -4.31 18.40 -4.92
C CYS A 23 -3.19 19.38 -4.56
N GLU A 24 -3.47 20.26 -3.60
CA GLU A 24 -2.45 21.15 -3.04
C GLU A 24 -1.46 20.34 -2.17
N GLY A 25 -0.17 20.58 -2.28
CA GLY A 25 0.88 19.79 -1.63
C GLY A 25 0.71 19.65 -0.11
N HIS A 26 0.19 20.71 0.57
CA HIS A 26 -0.07 20.59 2.02
C HIS A 26 -1.16 19.57 2.36
N LYS A 27 -2.19 19.42 1.52
CA LYS A 27 -3.24 18.39 1.70
C LYS A 27 -2.72 16.99 1.43
N THR A 28 -1.80 16.88 0.46
CA THR A 28 -1.08 15.63 0.18
C THR A 28 -0.23 15.22 1.37
N ALA A 29 0.57 16.14 1.94
CA ALA A 29 1.39 15.88 3.11
C ALA A 29 0.56 15.43 4.31
N ILE A 30 -0.60 16.05 4.57
CA ILE A 30 -1.54 15.64 5.61
C ILE A 30 -2.05 14.21 5.36
N ALA A 31 -2.46 13.90 4.13
CA ALA A 31 -2.96 12.58 3.79
C ALA A 31 -1.86 11.50 3.95
N VAL A 32 -0.64 11.77 3.51
CA VAL A 32 0.53 10.89 3.73
C VAL A 32 0.75 10.66 5.22
N SER A 33 0.83 11.72 6.01
CA SER A 33 1.07 11.62 7.45
C SER A 33 0.00 10.79 8.17
N THR A 34 -1.29 10.97 7.84
CA THR A 34 -2.36 10.18 8.47
C THR A 34 -2.23 8.68 8.15
N VAL A 35 -1.92 8.34 6.90
CA VAL A 35 -1.79 6.95 6.46
C VAL A 35 -0.55 6.29 7.08
N VAL A 36 0.57 7.00 7.17
CA VAL A 36 1.80 6.50 7.81
C VAL A 36 1.57 6.22 9.29
N ILE A 37 0.90 7.12 10.03
CA ILE A 37 0.61 6.92 11.46
C ILE A 37 -0.24 5.67 11.68
N PHE A 38 -1.37 5.55 11.00
CA PHE A 38 -2.22 4.38 11.18
C PHE A 38 -1.55 3.09 10.69
N GLY A 39 -0.69 3.18 9.67
CA GLY A 39 0.15 2.08 9.21
C GLY A 39 1.15 1.63 10.27
N THR A 40 1.84 2.58 10.91
CA THR A 40 2.80 2.31 12.00
C THR A 40 2.09 1.72 13.22
N ILE A 41 0.94 2.27 13.61
CA ILE A 41 0.13 1.70 14.70
C ILE A 41 -0.23 0.24 14.38
N SER A 42 -0.66 -0.05 13.16
CA SER A 42 -1.01 -1.40 12.72
C SER A 42 0.18 -2.35 12.78
N MET A 43 1.37 -1.89 12.38
CA MET A 43 2.59 -2.70 12.38
C MET A 43 2.91 -3.27 13.77
N PHE A 44 2.61 -2.52 14.82
CA PHE A 44 2.79 -2.99 16.20
C PHE A 44 1.55 -3.70 16.74
N LEU A 45 0.36 -3.24 16.38
CA LEU A 45 -0.90 -3.80 16.88
C LEU A 45 -1.11 -5.24 16.41
N TYR A 46 -0.82 -5.57 15.17
CA TYR A 46 -1.11 -6.90 14.61
C TYR A 46 -0.29 -8.03 15.25
N PRO A 47 1.02 -7.89 15.49
CA PRO A 47 1.77 -8.88 16.26
C PRO A 47 1.26 -9.05 17.69
N ILE A 48 0.77 -7.97 18.32
CA ILE A 48 0.17 -8.04 19.66
C ILE A 48 -1.14 -8.84 19.62
N LEU A 49 -2.03 -8.57 18.64
CA LEU A 49 -3.29 -9.30 18.48
C LEU A 49 -3.05 -10.78 18.13
N TYR A 50 -2.03 -11.09 17.32
CA TYR A 50 -1.63 -12.45 16.98
C TYR A 50 -1.17 -13.21 18.22
N ARG A 51 -0.25 -12.64 19.02
CA ARG A 51 0.24 -13.25 20.25
C ARG A 51 -0.84 -13.35 21.35
N ALA A 52 -1.84 -12.49 21.33
CA ALA A 52 -2.98 -12.56 22.24
C ALA A 52 -4.01 -13.63 21.83
N GLY A 53 -3.80 -14.35 20.72
CA GLY A 53 -4.74 -15.37 20.23
C GLY A 53 -6.00 -14.82 19.58
N MET A 54 -6.10 -13.48 19.38
CA MET A 54 -7.29 -12.87 18.80
C MET A 54 -7.44 -13.15 17.29
N LEU A 55 -6.36 -13.55 16.65
CA LEU A 55 -6.32 -13.87 15.21
C LEU A 55 -6.31 -15.37 14.92
N ASP A 56 -6.33 -16.25 15.93
CA ASP A 56 -6.26 -17.71 15.78
C ASP A 56 -7.36 -18.28 14.88
N ALA A 57 -8.53 -17.64 14.88
CA ALA A 57 -9.65 -18.03 14.04
C ALA A 57 -9.40 -17.88 12.53
N LEU A 58 -8.31 -17.21 12.12
CA LEU A 58 -7.92 -17.02 10.71
C LEU A 58 -6.93 -18.10 10.26
N GLY A 59 -6.22 -18.76 11.18
CA GLY A 59 -5.04 -19.59 10.88
C GLY A 59 -3.88 -18.76 10.30
N ASP A 60 -2.69 -19.34 10.21
CA ASP A 60 -1.48 -18.62 9.83
C ASP A 60 -1.56 -17.98 8.43
N THR A 61 -2.05 -18.73 7.44
CA THR A 61 -2.26 -18.22 6.08
C THR A 61 -3.30 -17.08 6.07
N GLY A 62 -4.39 -17.23 6.80
CA GLY A 62 -5.40 -16.18 6.94
C GLY A 62 -4.85 -14.93 7.62
N VAL A 63 -4.02 -15.08 8.64
CA VAL A 63 -3.33 -13.95 9.30
C VAL A 63 -2.39 -13.24 8.32
N ALA A 64 -1.66 -13.99 7.50
CA ALA A 64 -0.79 -13.41 6.48
C ALA A 64 -1.60 -12.63 5.43
N ILE A 65 -2.69 -13.20 4.91
CA ILE A 65 -3.59 -12.53 3.96
C ILE A 65 -4.23 -11.29 4.60
N TYR A 66 -4.71 -11.39 5.83
CA TYR A 66 -5.27 -10.28 6.58
C TYR A 66 -4.25 -9.14 6.74
N THR A 67 -3.04 -9.47 7.15
CA THR A 67 -1.95 -8.50 7.34
C THR A 67 -1.60 -7.80 6.03
N GLY A 68 -1.39 -8.54 4.94
CA GLY A 68 -1.09 -7.98 3.62
C GLY A 68 -2.22 -7.15 3.02
N SER A 69 -3.47 -7.59 3.23
CA SER A 69 -4.65 -6.91 2.68
C SER A 69 -5.07 -5.65 3.46
N THR A 70 -4.69 -5.48 4.71
CA THR A 70 -5.19 -4.39 5.55
C THR A 70 -4.15 -3.37 5.97
N LEU A 71 -2.88 -3.73 6.15
CA LEU A 71 -1.82 -2.75 6.43
C LEU A 71 -1.61 -1.80 5.24
N HIS A 72 -1.09 -0.60 5.53
CA HIS A 72 -1.02 0.48 4.56
C HIS A 72 0.20 0.35 3.63
N GLU A 73 1.39 0.01 4.12
CA GLU A 73 2.64 0.02 3.38
C GLU A 73 3.34 -1.34 3.40
N VAL A 74 4.16 -1.61 2.38
CA VAL A 74 4.90 -2.87 2.26
C VAL A 74 5.86 -3.07 3.43
N ALA A 75 6.58 -2.01 3.83
CA ALA A 75 7.49 -2.07 4.97
C ALA A 75 6.78 -2.41 6.29
N HIS A 76 5.58 -1.86 6.51
CA HIS A 76 4.76 -2.21 7.68
C HIS A 76 4.30 -3.66 7.64
N VAL A 77 3.97 -4.19 6.45
CA VAL A 77 3.58 -5.60 6.27
C VAL A 77 4.73 -6.53 6.58
N ALA A 78 5.90 -6.27 6.01
CA ALA A 78 7.10 -7.06 6.27
C ALA A 78 7.50 -7.00 7.76
N GLY A 79 7.48 -5.79 8.35
CA GLY A 79 7.78 -5.60 9.78
C GLY A 79 6.81 -6.35 10.70
N ALA A 80 5.51 -6.27 10.44
CA ALA A 80 4.50 -6.99 11.21
C ALA A 80 4.61 -8.50 11.02
N GLY A 81 4.81 -8.98 9.79
CA GLY A 81 4.98 -10.39 9.47
C GLY A 81 6.18 -11.01 10.16
N ASN A 82 7.34 -10.35 10.08
CA ASN A 82 8.55 -10.80 10.78
C ASN A 82 8.40 -10.73 12.32
N ALA A 83 7.64 -9.78 12.84
CA ALA A 83 7.38 -9.73 14.28
C ALA A 83 6.42 -10.83 14.75
N MET A 84 5.52 -11.34 13.90
CA MET A 84 4.65 -12.48 14.20
C MET A 84 5.38 -13.81 14.07
N ASP A 85 6.20 -13.97 13.05
CA ASP A 85 6.98 -15.19 12.73
C ASP A 85 8.46 -14.84 12.53
N PRO A 86 9.24 -14.63 13.64
CA PRO A 86 10.65 -14.23 13.56
C PRO A 86 11.57 -15.28 12.93
N THR A 87 11.16 -16.54 12.94
CA THR A 87 11.94 -17.66 12.39
C THR A 87 11.56 -18.02 10.96
N ASP A 88 10.58 -17.31 10.41
CA ASP A 88 10.01 -17.53 9.06
C ASP A 88 9.59 -19.00 8.80
N THR A 89 9.16 -19.68 9.88
CA THR A 89 8.72 -21.08 9.81
C THR A 89 7.30 -21.22 9.24
N LEU A 90 6.47 -20.19 9.41
CA LEU A 90 5.09 -20.16 8.96
C LEU A 90 4.92 -19.37 7.64
N GLY A 91 5.97 -18.68 7.20
CA GLY A 91 5.97 -17.90 5.96
C GLY A 91 4.99 -16.72 5.98
N ILE A 92 4.66 -16.20 7.18
CA ILE A 92 3.68 -15.11 7.34
C ILE A 92 4.14 -13.85 6.61
N ALA A 93 5.40 -13.45 6.78
CA ALA A 93 5.93 -12.25 6.17
C ALA A 93 5.92 -12.32 4.63
N GLY A 94 6.33 -13.45 4.07
CA GLY A 94 6.33 -13.70 2.63
C GLY A 94 4.92 -13.64 2.02
N THR A 95 3.99 -14.42 2.56
CA THR A 95 2.60 -14.47 2.09
C THR A 95 1.89 -13.13 2.24
N ALA A 96 2.10 -12.42 3.36
CA ALA A 96 1.54 -11.09 3.57
C ALA A 96 2.08 -10.07 2.55
N THR A 97 3.38 -10.12 2.26
CA THR A 97 4.02 -9.24 1.27
C THR A 97 3.48 -9.50 -0.13
N ILE A 98 3.35 -10.75 -0.56
CA ILE A 98 2.76 -11.13 -1.86
C ILE A 98 1.31 -10.60 -1.95
N THR A 99 0.51 -10.82 -0.91
CA THR A 99 -0.87 -10.31 -0.84
C THR A 99 -0.90 -8.78 -0.99
N LYS A 100 0.04 -8.08 -0.35
CA LYS A 100 0.18 -6.63 -0.47
C LYS A 100 0.56 -6.20 -1.88
N MET A 101 1.44 -6.94 -2.56
CA MET A 101 1.86 -6.62 -3.94
C MET A 101 0.69 -6.64 -4.92
N ILE A 102 -0.30 -7.53 -4.74
CA ILE A 102 -1.53 -7.54 -5.55
C ILE A 102 -2.27 -6.20 -5.42
N ARG A 103 -2.37 -5.63 -4.21
CA ARG A 103 -2.97 -4.30 -4.01
C ARG A 103 -2.17 -3.19 -4.68
N VAL A 104 -0.84 -3.27 -4.64
CA VAL A 104 0.05 -2.29 -5.29
C VAL A 104 -0.16 -2.31 -6.80
N MET A 105 -0.33 -3.47 -7.41
CA MET A 105 -0.65 -3.60 -8.84
C MET A 105 -1.94 -2.88 -9.22
N MET A 106 -2.93 -2.85 -8.34
CA MET A 106 -4.19 -2.13 -8.57
C MET A 106 -4.05 -0.61 -8.60
N LEU A 107 -2.90 -0.04 -8.20
CA LEU A 107 -2.66 1.40 -8.24
C LEU A 107 -2.78 1.94 -9.66
N ALA A 108 -2.18 1.29 -10.65
CA ALA A 108 -2.19 1.72 -12.04
C ALA A 108 -3.61 1.85 -12.61
N PRO A 109 -4.45 0.79 -12.63
CA PRO A 109 -5.80 0.88 -13.14
C PRO A 109 -6.67 1.86 -12.36
N VAL A 110 -6.53 1.94 -11.03
CA VAL A 110 -7.29 2.87 -10.19
C VAL A 110 -6.96 4.33 -10.53
N LEU A 111 -5.68 4.68 -10.72
CA LEU A 111 -5.28 6.03 -11.10
C LEU A 111 -5.80 6.42 -12.49
N VAL A 112 -5.79 5.49 -13.45
CA VAL A 112 -6.37 5.72 -14.79
C VAL A 112 -7.87 5.96 -14.69
N VAL A 113 -8.62 5.09 -14.00
CA VAL A 113 -10.07 5.25 -13.80
C VAL A 113 -10.38 6.57 -13.08
N MET A 114 -9.64 6.90 -12.03
CA MET A 114 -9.80 8.15 -11.29
C MET A 114 -9.57 9.37 -12.19
N GLY A 115 -8.54 9.34 -13.02
CA GLY A 115 -8.25 10.38 -14.00
C GLY A 115 -9.39 10.57 -15.02
N LEU A 116 -9.95 9.47 -15.54
CA LEU A 116 -11.08 9.49 -16.47
C LEU A 116 -12.35 10.04 -15.82
N VAL A 117 -12.67 9.61 -14.60
CA VAL A 117 -13.86 10.06 -13.85
C VAL A 117 -13.77 11.55 -13.54
N LEU A 118 -12.61 12.02 -13.06
CA LEU A 118 -12.41 13.43 -12.74
C LEU A 118 -12.43 14.31 -14.00
N SER A 119 -11.89 13.83 -15.13
CA SER A 119 -11.94 14.51 -16.41
C SER A 119 -13.38 14.71 -16.89
N LYS A 120 -14.24 13.67 -16.82
CA LYS A 120 -15.66 13.74 -17.17
C LYS A 120 -16.45 14.71 -16.28
N LYS A 121 -16.15 14.73 -14.97
CA LYS A 121 -16.86 15.59 -14.03
C LYS A 121 -16.52 17.07 -14.17
N SER A 122 -15.30 17.38 -14.59
CA SER A 122 -14.85 18.77 -14.83
C SER A 122 -15.46 19.38 -16.10
N GLY A 123 -15.90 18.59 -17.07
CA GLY A 123 -16.56 19.07 -18.29
C GLY A 123 -18.01 19.53 -18.13
N LYS A 124 -18.62 19.35 -16.94
CA LYS A 124 -20.02 19.73 -16.66
C LYS A 124 -20.20 21.04 -15.89
N THR A 125 -19.14 21.72 -15.49
CA THR A 125 -19.25 22.93 -14.67
C THR A 125 -18.67 24.13 -15.42
N GLN A 126 -19.57 25.02 -15.86
CA GLN A 126 -19.43 26.40 -16.35
C GLN A 126 -18.60 26.65 -17.63
N GLY A 127 -19.32 27.36 -18.55
CA GLY A 127 -18.79 27.93 -19.78
C GLY A 127 -17.58 28.85 -19.59
N GLY A 128 -16.44 28.36 -20.00
CA GLY A 128 -15.19 29.10 -20.04
C GLY A 128 -14.08 28.13 -20.43
N LYS A 129 -13.44 28.38 -21.58
CA LYS A 129 -12.30 27.69 -22.19
C LYS A 129 -12.01 26.28 -21.65
N GLN A 130 -12.38 25.29 -22.41
CA GLN A 130 -12.10 23.87 -22.19
C GLN A 130 -10.58 23.65 -22.20
N GLU A 131 -9.89 23.86 -21.09
CA GLU A 131 -8.56 23.29 -20.92
C GLU A 131 -8.72 21.76 -20.88
N LYS A 132 -8.41 21.13 -21.98
CA LYS A 132 -8.30 19.66 -22.05
C LYS A 132 -7.33 19.25 -20.95
N ARG A 133 -7.85 18.77 -19.81
CA ARG A 133 -7.01 18.19 -18.77
C ARG A 133 -6.21 17.07 -19.41
N LYS A 134 -4.90 17.26 -19.55
CA LYS A 134 -4.00 16.18 -19.95
C LYS A 134 -4.14 15.08 -18.90
N ILE A 135 -4.54 13.90 -19.32
CA ILE A 135 -4.56 12.71 -18.46
C ILE A 135 -3.11 12.47 -18.08
N THR A 136 -2.79 12.62 -16.79
CA THR A 136 -1.45 12.30 -16.29
C THR A 136 -1.37 10.78 -16.19
N ILE A 137 -0.69 10.18 -17.16
CA ILE A 137 -0.47 8.75 -17.21
C ILE A 137 0.63 8.40 -16.19
N PRO A 138 0.38 7.52 -15.20
CA PRO A 138 1.39 7.11 -14.23
C PRO A 138 2.38 6.12 -14.87
N TRP A 139 3.35 6.64 -15.62
CA TRP A 139 4.33 5.82 -16.36
C TRP A 139 5.06 4.81 -15.48
N PHE A 140 5.32 5.16 -14.21
CA PHE A 140 5.97 4.25 -13.26
C PHE A 140 5.16 2.97 -13.02
N ALA A 141 3.82 3.05 -13.04
CA ALA A 141 2.96 1.89 -12.83
C ALA A 141 3.00 0.93 -14.03
N PHE A 142 3.08 1.46 -15.25
CA PHE A 142 3.29 0.62 -16.44
C PHE A 142 4.69 0.01 -16.46
N GLY A 143 5.72 0.76 -16.04
CA GLY A 143 7.07 0.24 -15.84
C GLY A 143 7.10 -0.93 -14.85
N PHE A 144 6.41 -0.80 -13.73
CA PHE A 144 6.30 -1.86 -12.72
C PHE A 144 5.66 -3.14 -13.30
N ILE A 145 4.52 -3.01 -14.00
CA ILE A 145 3.87 -4.15 -14.65
C ILE A 145 4.81 -4.76 -15.72
N GLY A 146 5.50 -3.93 -16.50
CA GLY A 146 6.46 -4.38 -17.49
C GLY A 146 7.60 -5.21 -16.91
N ILE A 147 8.16 -4.77 -15.77
CA ILE A 147 9.23 -5.50 -15.06
C ILE A 147 8.70 -6.82 -14.51
N ILE A 148 7.49 -6.88 -13.96
CA ILE A 148 6.88 -8.12 -13.49
C ILE A 148 6.70 -9.10 -14.65
N CYS A 149 6.14 -8.66 -15.77
CA CYS A 149 5.98 -9.50 -16.97
C CYS A 149 7.33 -10.00 -17.49
N LEU A 150 8.34 -9.13 -17.53
CA LEU A 150 9.69 -9.50 -17.96
C LEU A 150 10.31 -10.54 -17.03
N ASN A 151 10.19 -10.35 -15.70
CA ASN A 151 10.69 -11.29 -14.71
C ASN A 151 10.01 -12.66 -14.85
N THR A 152 8.68 -12.68 -15.00
CA THR A 152 7.92 -13.92 -15.21
C THR A 152 8.34 -14.62 -16.51
N LEU A 153 8.53 -13.89 -17.60
CA LEU A 153 9.00 -14.44 -18.88
C LEU A 153 10.42 -15.01 -18.74
N LEU A 154 11.32 -14.31 -18.07
CA LEU A 154 12.69 -14.78 -17.84
C LEU A 154 12.70 -16.06 -16.99
N GLN A 155 11.92 -16.14 -15.94
CA GLN A 155 11.78 -17.35 -15.12
C GLN A 155 11.28 -18.52 -15.95
N THR A 156 10.24 -18.31 -16.76
CA THR A 156 9.66 -19.37 -17.63
C THR A 156 10.60 -19.77 -18.76
N ALA A 157 11.31 -18.82 -19.36
CA ALA A 157 12.19 -19.08 -20.50
C ALA A 157 13.55 -19.70 -20.10
N LEU A 158 14.08 -19.31 -18.95
CA LEU A 158 15.38 -19.78 -18.46
C LEU A 158 15.28 -20.99 -17.52
N GLY A 159 14.06 -21.41 -17.14
CA GLY A 159 13.83 -22.53 -16.23
C GLY A 159 14.42 -22.32 -14.83
N VAL A 160 14.68 -21.05 -14.44
CA VAL A 160 15.25 -20.70 -13.14
C VAL A 160 14.10 -20.68 -12.13
N GLU A 161 14.07 -21.66 -11.21
CA GLU A 161 13.00 -21.79 -10.21
C GLU A 161 12.97 -20.62 -9.21
N SER A 162 14.07 -19.90 -9.06
CA SER A 162 14.07 -18.66 -8.28
C SER A 162 15.14 -17.69 -8.76
N VAL A 163 14.75 -16.44 -8.92
CA VAL A 163 15.64 -15.31 -9.22
C VAL A 163 16.70 -15.11 -8.10
N LYS A 164 16.52 -15.73 -6.93
CA LYS A 164 17.49 -15.71 -5.82
C LYS A 164 18.87 -16.32 -6.16
N GLU A 165 18.94 -17.19 -7.15
CA GLU A 165 20.19 -17.84 -7.57
C GLU A 165 21.09 -16.98 -8.46
N ILE A 166 20.58 -15.83 -8.93
CA ILE A 166 21.38 -14.91 -9.74
C ILE A 166 22.20 -14.02 -8.78
N PRO A 167 23.55 -14.02 -8.88
CA PRO A 167 24.41 -13.24 -7.96
C PRO A 167 24.10 -11.72 -7.96
N LEU A 168 23.46 -11.22 -9.01
CA LEU A 168 23.01 -9.82 -9.14
C LEU A 168 21.83 -9.49 -8.20
N ASN A 169 21.02 -10.50 -7.81
CA ASN A 169 19.84 -10.28 -6.98
C ASN A 169 20.18 -9.80 -5.57
N GLY A 170 21.22 -10.33 -4.96
CA GLY A 170 21.64 -9.86 -3.63
C GLY A 170 22.01 -8.38 -3.62
N ALA A 171 22.65 -7.90 -4.67
CA ALA A 171 22.97 -6.47 -4.81
C ALA A 171 21.72 -5.61 -5.07
N ILE A 172 20.79 -6.10 -5.87
CA ILE A 172 19.52 -5.41 -6.14
C ILE A 172 18.66 -5.36 -4.88
N GLU A 173 18.53 -6.45 -4.15
CA GLU A 173 17.79 -6.55 -2.88
C GLU A 173 18.38 -5.62 -1.81
N TYR A 174 19.70 -5.57 -1.72
CA TYR A 174 20.39 -4.66 -0.81
C TYR A 174 20.13 -3.20 -1.18
N LEU A 175 20.22 -2.85 -2.47
CA LEU A 175 19.93 -1.51 -2.97
C LEU A 175 18.48 -1.12 -2.73
N ASP A 176 17.53 -2.03 -3.00
CA ASP A 176 16.10 -1.82 -2.77
C ASP A 176 15.80 -1.56 -1.29
N THR A 177 16.34 -2.40 -0.40
CA THR A 177 16.22 -2.24 1.05
C THR A 177 16.81 -0.91 1.52
N PHE A 178 17.97 -0.52 0.98
CA PHE A 178 18.60 0.77 1.30
C PHE A 178 17.73 1.94 0.83
N MET A 179 17.23 1.91 -0.40
CA MET A 179 16.37 2.96 -0.94
C MET A 179 15.03 3.03 -0.18
N LEU A 180 14.46 1.89 0.17
CA LEU A 180 13.23 1.82 0.97
C LEU A 180 13.44 2.42 2.37
N THR A 181 14.54 2.08 3.03
CA THR A 181 14.91 2.63 4.35
C THR A 181 15.11 4.15 4.27
N MET A 182 15.78 4.62 3.23
CA MET A 182 15.99 6.05 3.00
C MET A 182 14.66 6.78 2.75
N ALA A 183 13.77 6.21 1.95
CA ALA A 183 12.45 6.77 1.69
C ALA A 183 11.58 6.81 2.97
N MET A 184 11.60 5.75 3.78
CA MET A 184 10.88 5.72 5.07
C MET A 184 11.44 6.71 6.08
N THR A 185 12.77 6.87 6.13
CA THR A 185 13.41 7.88 6.97
C THR A 185 13.00 9.30 6.54
N ALA A 186 13.00 9.58 5.24
CA ALA A 186 12.57 10.87 4.69
C ALA A 186 11.09 11.17 5.04
N LEU A 187 10.20 10.18 4.90
CA LEU A 187 8.79 10.32 5.30
C LEU A 187 8.65 10.55 6.81
N GLY A 188 9.46 9.86 7.62
CA GLY A 188 9.47 10.04 9.07
C GLY A 188 9.90 11.44 9.48
N THR A 189 10.94 11.99 8.87
CA THR A 189 11.44 13.34 9.14
C THR A 189 10.47 14.43 8.66
N ASP A 190 9.73 14.19 7.58
CA ASP A 190 8.71 15.13 7.07
C ASP A 190 7.42 15.11 7.91
N THR A 191 7.24 14.10 8.75
CA THR A 191 6.10 13.96 9.65
C THR A 191 6.32 14.79 10.90
N SER A 192 5.75 16.00 10.98
CA SER A 192 5.87 16.90 12.13
C SER A 192 4.53 17.10 12.84
N LEU A 193 4.58 17.26 14.19
CA LEU A 193 3.40 17.52 15.01
C LEU A 193 2.68 18.83 14.61
N ASP A 194 3.41 19.81 14.09
CA ASP A 194 2.82 21.07 13.65
C ASP A 194 1.97 20.90 12.38
N LYS A 195 2.36 20.03 11.46
CA LYS A 195 1.53 19.68 10.30
C LYS A 195 0.22 19.02 10.74
N PHE A 196 0.24 18.25 11.82
CA PHE A 196 -0.98 17.65 12.40
C PHE A 196 -1.92 18.69 12.98
N LYS A 197 -1.40 19.67 13.74
CA LYS A 197 -2.21 20.76 14.31
C LYS A 197 -2.87 21.60 13.22
N GLN A 198 -2.14 21.87 12.13
CA GLN A 198 -2.67 22.63 10.98
C GLN A 198 -3.72 21.87 10.17
N ALA A 199 -3.63 20.55 10.11
CA ALA A 199 -4.56 19.70 9.36
C ALA A 199 -5.98 19.71 9.93
N GLY A 200 -6.11 19.97 11.23
CA GLY A 200 -7.39 19.85 11.95
C GLY A 200 -7.84 18.41 12.13
N ALA A 201 -8.95 18.20 12.82
CA ALA A 201 -9.42 16.85 13.18
C ALA A 201 -10.02 16.04 12.00
N LYS A 202 -10.53 16.69 10.97
CA LYS A 202 -11.28 16.02 9.89
C LYS A 202 -10.52 14.92 9.15
N PRO A 203 -9.27 15.12 8.68
CA PRO A 203 -8.51 14.06 8.03
C PRO A 203 -8.22 12.88 8.94
N PHE A 204 -7.98 13.13 10.25
CA PHE A 204 -7.74 12.09 11.24
C PHE A 204 -8.98 11.25 11.52
N VAL A 205 -10.14 11.89 11.65
CA VAL A 205 -11.42 11.18 11.83
C VAL A 205 -11.71 10.30 10.62
N LEU A 206 -11.52 10.82 9.40
CA LEU A 206 -11.66 10.03 8.19
C LEU A 206 -10.69 8.85 8.15
N ALA A 207 -9.41 9.10 8.43
CA ALA A 207 -8.40 8.04 8.46
C ALA A 207 -8.69 7.00 9.54
N GLY A 208 -9.16 7.42 10.73
CA GLY A 208 -9.58 6.54 11.82
C GLY A 208 -10.78 5.66 11.46
N LEU A 209 -11.80 6.22 10.81
CA LEU A 209 -12.94 5.44 10.31
C LEU A 209 -12.52 4.42 9.26
N LEU A 210 -11.67 4.81 8.32
CA LEU A 210 -11.11 3.90 7.32
C LEU A 210 -10.25 2.82 7.96
N TYR A 211 -9.50 3.16 9.00
CA TYR A 211 -8.69 2.22 9.77
C TYR A 211 -9.55 1.18 10.50
N ILE A 212 -10.60 1.62 11.20
CA ILE A 212 -11.56 0.72 11.86
C ILE A 212 -12.19 -0.23 10.82
N TRP A 213 -12.56 0.30 9.65
CA TRP A 213 -13.08 -0.50 8.55
C TRP A 213 -12.06 -1.52 8.03
N LEU A 214 -10.79 -1.13 7.87
CA LEU A 214 -9.73 -2.04 7.42
C LEU A 214 -9.46 -3.15 8.45
N VAL A 215 -9.35 -2.81 9.73
CA VAL A 215 -9.11 -3.79 10.79
C VAL A 215 -10.31 -4.71 10.96
N GLY A 216 -11.50 -4.16 11.18
CA GLY A 216 -12.69 -4.96 11.46
C GLY A 216 -13.28 -5.61 10.20
N GLY A 217 -13.47 -4.83 9.15
CA GLY A 217 -14.00 -5.34 7.87
C GLY A 217 -13.03 -6.31 7.19
N GLY A 218 -11.72 -6.02 7.23
CA GLY A 218 -10.68 -6.92 6.74
C GLY A 218 -10.67 -8.24 7.47
N TYR A 219 -10.79 -8.23 8.81
CA TYR A 219 -10.92 -9.45 9.61
C TYR A 219 -12.12 -10.29 9.19
N LEU A 220 -13.30 -9.67 9.08
CA LEU A 220 -14.51 -10.37 8.66
C LEU A 220 -14.40 -10.95 7.25
N LEU A 221 -13.86 -10.16 6.30
CA LEU A 221 -13.65 -10.64 4.93
C LEU A 221 -12.67 -11.81 4.89
N THR A 222 -11.55 -11.72 5.60
CA THR A 222 -10.58 -12.81 5.64
C THR A 222 -11.18 -14.06 6.28
N LYS A 223 -11.94 -13.91 7.36
CA LYS A 223 -12.53 -15.04 8.07
C LYS A 223 -13.60 -15.79 7.26
N TYR A 224 -14.42 -15.06 6.50
CA TYR A 224 -15.55 -15.67 5.80
C TYR A 224 -15.31 -15.88 4.31
N LEU A 225 -14.57 -14.99 3.66
CA LEU A 225 -14.39 -15.05 2.21
C LEU A 225 -13.19 -15.92 1.81
N VAL A 226 -12.09 -15.85 2.55
CA VAL A 226 -10.87 -16.63 2.20
C VAL A 226 -11.13 -18.14 2.23
N PRO A 227 -11.80 -18.73 3.24
CA PRO A 227 -12.08 -20.17 3.24
C PRO A 227 -13.04 -20.64 2.13
N VAL A 228 -13.81 -19.72 1.53
CA VAL A 228 -14.71 -20.03 0.40
C VAL A 228 -13.98 -20.02 -0.93
N LEU A 229 -12.88 -19.27 -1.02
CA LEU A 229 -12.09 -19.09 -2.24
C LEU A 229 -10.90 -20.05 -2.33
N MET A 230 -10.47 -20.63 -1.23
CA MET A 230 -9.41 -21.64 -1.14
C MET A 230 -9.99 -23.06 -1.11
#